data_25651fa638cf43a1ccc6698d82ccc7fa
#
_entry.id   25651fa638cf43a1ccc6698d82ccc7fa
#
_cell.length_a   1.000
_cell.length_b   1.000
_cell.length_c   1.000
_cell.angle_alpha   90.00
_cell.angle_beta   90.00
_cell.angle_gamma   90.00
#
_symmetry.space_group_name_H-M   'P 1'
#
loop_
_entity.id
_entity.type
_entity.pdbx_description
1 polymer ?
#
loop_
_entity_poly.entity_id
_entity_poly.type
_entity_poly.pdbx_seq_one_letter_code
_entity_poly.pdbx_strand_id
1 'polypeptide(L)'
;MKMVVVGAGGLLGRHVVKELRASNQDVVPFTREQCDITDLEAVMAQTRNADRIVNCAAYTDVEAAESNEEAAYRANALGPENLARAAECHGAGLVHVSTDFVFDGQKETPYDELDRPAPIGVYARSKWAGEMLARQITRRVFVVRVQGVYGDGGRNFASRLRELLRAGTPLRIDGERHVQPTWARTAARQVLAIARTDLYGTYHVSSRGKTTWADFADHLASRIGAPSTCTPVPTSELPTKAVRPKNSLFVHRMLELRGLDRMPVWQDDLEAYLERE
;
A
#
# COMPACT_ATOMS: atom_id res chain seq x y z
N MET A 1 15.33 6.19 -17.68
CA MET A 1 14.26 6.88 -16.91
C MET A 1 14.72 6.97 -15.47
N LYS A 2 14.85 8.20 -14.97
CA LYS A 2 15.27 8.48 -13.58
C LYS A 2 14.03 8.47 -12.67
N MET A 3 14.04 7.61 -11.66
CA MET A 3 12.96 7.52 -10.68
C MET A 3 13.42 8.05 -9.32
N VAL A 4 12.69 9.00 -8.76
CA VAL A 4 12.84 9.43 -7.36
C VAL A 4 11.82 8.69 -6.53
N VAL A 5 12.26 8.03 -5.45
CA VAL A 5 11.39 7.29 -4.54
C VAL A 5 11.41 7.95 -3.18
N VAL A 6 10.29 8.56 -2.76
CA VAL A 6 10.12 9.11 -1.41
C VAL A 6 9.45 8.07 -0.50
N GLY A 7 9.81 8.08 0.79
CA GLY A 7 9.40 7.02 1.71
C GLY A 7 10.16 5.69 1.47
N ALA A 8 11.39 5.79 0.94
CA ALA A 8 12.23 4.64 0.60
C ALA A 8 12.60 3.75 1.79
N GLY A 9 12.52 4.26 3.03
CA GLY A 9 12.71 3.48 4.25
C GLY A 9 11.51 2.63 4.68
N GLY A 10 10.32 2.89 4.12
CA GLY A 10 9.09 2.14 4.41
C GLY A 10 9.04 0.76 3.75
N LEU A 11 8.06 -0.05 4.15
CA LEU A 11 7.92 -1.44 3.68
C LEU A 11 7.89 -1.53 2.15
N LEU A 12 6.94 -0.85 1.50
CA LEU A 12 6.82 -0.89 0.03
C LEU A 12 7.98 -0.13 -0.65
N GLY A 13 8.39 1.02 -0.12
CA GLY A 13 9.45 1.84 -0.70
C GLY A 13 10.78 1.10 -0.83
N ARG A 14 11.18 0.31 0.18
CA ARG A 14 12.38 -0.54 0.12
C ARG A 14 12.33 -1.54 -1.03
N HIS A 15 11.18 -2.19 -1.23
CA HIS A 15 11.00 -3.14 -2.32
C HIS A 15 11.00 -2.46 -3.69
N VAL A 16 10.38 -1.27 -3.83
CA VAL A 16 10.46 -0.46 -5.05
C VAL A 16 11.91 -0.14 -5.39
N VAL A 17 12.70 0.36 -4.43
CA VAL A 17 14.12 0.67 -4.63
C VAL A 17 14.92 -0.59 -4.98
N LYS A 18 14.67 -1.71 -4.30
CA LYS A 18 15.36 -3.00 -4.56
C LYS A 18 15.11 -3.50 -5.99
N GLU A 19 13.85 -3.48 -6.45
CA GLU A 19 13.48 -3.93 -7.80
C GLU A 19 14.01 -2.97 -8.89
N LEU A 20 14.05 -1.65 -8.64
CA LEU A 20 14.68 -0.68 -9.54
C LEU A 20 16.19 -0.92 -9.69
N ARG A 21 16.90 -1.11 -8.58
CA ARG A 21 18.33 -1.43 -8.60
C ARG A 21 18.63 -2.75 -9.30
N ALA A 22 17.81 -3.79 -9.03
CA ALA A 22 17.95 -5.10 -9.67
C ALA A 22 17.74 -5.06 -11.20
N SER A 23 16.99 -4.06 -11.70
CA SER A 23 16.78 -3.84 -13.13
C SER A 23 17.70 -2.75 -13.74
N ASN A 24 18.77 -2.35 -13.05
CA ASN A 24 19.72 -1.31 -13.48
C ASN A 24 19.05 0.01 -13.87
N GLN A 25 17.95 0.37 -13.21
CA GLN A 25 17.28 1.65 -13.41
C GLN A 25 17.93 2.74 -12.54
N ASP A 26 17.98 3.95 -13.08
CA ASP A 26 18.43 5.11 -12.31
C ASP A 26 17.40 5.44 -11.22
N VAL A 27 17.79 5.26 -9.95
CA VAL A 27 16.92 5.46 -8.79
C VAL A 27 17.60 6.31 -7.73
N VAL A 28 16.89 7.35 -7.28
CA VAL A 28 17.28 8.19 -6.14
C VAL A 28 16.27 7.98 -5.01
N PRO A 29 16.65 7.23 -3.97
CA PRO A 29 15.78 6.98 -2.83
C PRO A 29 15.94 8.04 -1.75
N PHE A 30 14.83 8.49 -1.17
CA PHE A 30 14.82 9.39 -0.01
C PHE A 30 14.01 8.80 1.14
N THR A 31 14.59 8.80 2.34
CA THR A 31 13.87 8.57 3.59
C THR A 31 13.17 9.86 4.02
N ARG A 32 12.39 9.82 5.11
CA ARG A 32 11.70 10.99 5.64
C ARG A 32 12.67 12.09 6.05
N GLU A 33 13.79 11.72 6.65
CA GLU A 33 14.83 12.66 7.13
C GLU A 33 15.53 13.37 5.97
N GLN A 34 15.58 12.73 4.80
CA GLN A 34 16.24 13.27 3.60
C GLN A 34 15.29 14.10 2.73
N CYS A 35 13.99 13.78 2.77
CA CYS A 35 12.94 14.49 2.05
C CYS A 35 11.61 14.35 2.80
N ASP A 36 11.30 15.31 3.67
CA ASP A 36 9.96 15.39 4.26
C ASP A 36 8.99 15.88 3.19
N ILE A 37 8.04 15.04 2.81
CA ILE A 37 7.05 15.38 1.76
C ILE A 37 6.11 16.51 2.18
N THR A 38 6.04 16.87 3.46
CA THR A 38 5.24 18.01 3.95
C THR A 38 5.94 19.36 3.76
N ASP A 39 7.23 19.35 3.39
CA ASP A 39 8.02 20.51 3.04
C ASP A 39 8.12 20.64 1.51
N LEU A 40 7.42 21.65 0.95
CA LEU A 40 7.39 21.88 -0.50
C LEU A 40 8.78 22.21 -1.06
N GLU A 41 9.60 23.00 -0.35
CA GLU A 41 10.92 23.38 -0.83
C GLU A 41 11.84 22.16 -0.92
N ALA A 42 11.85 21.32 0.10
CA ALA A 42 12.57 20.06 0.11
C ALA A 42 12.13 19.15 -1.05
N VAL A 43 10.82 18.99 -1.25
CA VAL A 43 10.24 18.20 -2.34
C VAL A 43 10.69 18.74 -3.70
N MET A 44 10.56 20.05 -3.95
CA MET A 44 10.98 20.69 -5.20
C MET A 44 12.46 20.49 -5.49
N ALA A 45 13.33 20.62 -4.49
CA ALA A 45 14.78 20.46 -4.63
C ALA A 45 15.15 18.99 -4.94
N GLN A 46 14.58 18.02 -4.20
CA GLN A 46 14.98 16.61 -4.28
C GLN A 46 14.39 15.87 -5.49
N THR A 47 13.30 16.37 -6.07
CA THR A 47 12.66 15.73 -7.23
C THR A 47 13.05 16.35 -8.58
N ARG A 48 13.98 17.32 -8.57
CA ARG A 48 14.48 17.93 -9.80
C ARG A 48 15.07 16.89 -10.74
N ASN A 49 14.74 17.00 -12.02
CA ASN A 49 15.18 16.09 -13.09
C ASN A 49 14.70 14.62 -12.91
N ALA A 50 13.64 14.38 -12.16
CA ALA A 50 12.98 13.08 -12.14
C ALA A 50 12.09 12.92 -13.38
N ASP A 51 12.13 11.75 -14.01
CA ASP A 51 11.11 11.37 -15.01
C ASP A 51 9.85 10.86 -14.29
N ARG A 52 10.03 10.20 -13.14
CA ARG A 52 8.95 9.69 -12.29
C ARG A 52 9.26 9.93 -10.81
N ILE A 53 8.26 10.36 -10.07
CA ILE A 53 8.30 10.46 -8.60
C ILE A 53 7.40 9.36 -8.05
N VAL A 54 7.94 8.44 -7.27
CA VAL A 54 7.19 7.35 -6.64
C VAL A 54 7.02 7.66 -5.17
N ASN A 55 5.79 7.97 -4.77
CA ASN A 55 5.43 8.28 -3.40
C ASN A 55 4.99 7.03 -2.63
N CYS A 56 5.89 6.48 -1.81
CA CYS A 56 5.61 5.44 -0.83
C CYS A 56 5.52 6.00 0.61
N ALA A 57 5.69 7.32 0.79
CA ALA A 57 5.60 7.96 2.10
C ALA A 57 4.13 8.15 2.50
N ALA A 58 3.80 7.81 3.74
CA ALA A 58 2.48 8.00 4.32
C ALA A 58 2.52 7.93 5.85
N TYR A 59 1.54 8.50 6.51
CA TYR A 59 1.17 8.17 7.87
C TYR A 59 0.32 6.90 7.82
N THR A 60 0.86 5.75 8.24
CA THR A 60 0.24 4.43 8.04
C THR A 60 -0.35 3.79 9.30
N ASP A 61 -0.14 4.40 10.47
CA ASP A 61 -0.75 3.93 11.71
C ASP A 61 -2.22 4.33 11.76
N VAL A 62 -3.07 3.37 11.38
CA VAL A 62 -4.52 3.55 11.29
C VAL A 62 -5.15 3.89 12.65
N GLU A 63 -4.67 3.25 13.73
CA GLU A 63 -5.17 3.49 15.09
C GLU A 63 -4.74 4.87 15.62
N ALA A 64 -3.45 5.19 15.46
CA ALA A 64 -2.93 6.48 15.92
C ALA A 64 -3.48 7.66 15.11
N ALA A 65 -3.91 7.46 13.88
CA ALA A 65 -4.51 8.50 13.04
C ALA A 65 -5.78 9.07 13.67
N GLU A 66 -6.61 8.24 14.34
CA GLU A 66 -7.84 8.70 15.00
C GLU A 66 -7.57 9.70 16.14
N SER A 67 -6.36 9.73 16.68
CA SER A 67 -5.93 10.66 17.74
C SER A 67 -4.94 11.72 17.23
N ASN A 68 -4.44 11.60 15.99
CA ASN A 68 -3.44 12.49 15.39
C ASN A 68 -3.87 12.91 13.98
N GLU A 69 -5.09 13.44 13.86
CA GLU A 69 -5.70 13.78 12.56
C GLU A 69 -4.84 14.78 11.77
N GLU A 70 -4.32 15.83 12.40
CA GLU A 70 -3.46 16.81 11.72
C GLU A 70 -2.22 16.17 11.10
N ALA A 71 -1.51 15.32 11.85
CA ALA A 71 -0.33 14.63 11.34
C ALA A 71 -0.67 13.68 10.18
N ALA A 72 -1.83 13.01 10.24
CA ALA A 72 -2.32 12.15 9.18
C ALA A 72 -2.60 12.96 7.89
N TYR A 73 -3.32 14.09 7.99
CA TYR A 73 -3.60 14.94 6.82
C TYR A 73 -2.36 15.63 6.27
N ARG A 74 -1.43 16.11 7.12
CA ARG A 74 -0.16 16.67 6.65
C ARG A 74 0.61 15.66 5.78
N ALA A 75 0.78 14.43 6.26
CA ALA A 75 1.53 13.43 5.54
C ALA A 75 0.75 12.84 4.33
N ASN A 76 -0.55 12.57 4.51
CA ASN A 76 -1.34 11.81 3.54
C ASN A 76 -2.08 12.68 2.52
N ALA A 77 -2.29 13.98 2.79
CA ALA A 77 -2.95 14.91 1.90
C ALA A 77 -2.00 15.98 1.36
N LEU A 78 -1.39 16.80 2.23
CA LEU A 78 -0.46 17.86 1.80
C LEU A 78 0.82 17.29 1.18
N GLY A 79 1.36 16.18 1.71
CA GLY A 79 2.53 15.54 1.13
C GLY A 79 2.33 15.15 -0.35
N PRO A 80 1.30 14.38 -0.73
CA PRO A 80 0.96 14.12 -2.13
C PRO A 80 0.67 15.36 -2.97
N GLU A 81 0.06 16.38 -2.39
CA GLU A 81 -0.12 17.68 -3.06
C GLU A 81 1.20 18.32 -3.43
N ASN A 82 2.16 18.40 -2.50
CA ASN A 82 3.49 18.96 -2.74
C ASN A 82 4.24 18.17 -3.84
N LEU A 83 4.15 16.83 -3.80
CA LEU A 83 4.74 15.98 -4.82
C LEU A 83 4.09 16.17 -6.20
N ALA A 84 2.79 16.39 -6.24
CA ALA A 84 2.08 16.69 -7.48
C ALA A 84 2.49 18.05 -8.06
N ARG A 85 2.67 19.09 -7.22
CA ARG A 85 3.20 20.41 -7.61
C ARG A 85 4.61 20.30 -8.20
N ALA A 86 5.48 19.52 -7.54
CA ALA A 86 6.82 19.27 -8.04
C ALA A 86 6.81 18.48 -9.35
N ALA A 87 5.99 17.43 -9.45
CA ALA A 87 5.84 16.65 -10.67
C ALA A 87 5.37 17.51 -11.84
N GLU A 88 4.38 18.38 -11.65
CA GLU A 88 3.90 19.28 -12.69
C GLU A 88 4.96 20.30 -13.08
N CYS A 89 5.65 20.92 -12.12
CA CYS A 89 6.70 21.89 -12.35
C CYS A 89 7.90 21.29 -13.13
N HIS A 90 8.29 20.05 -12.79
CA HIS A 90 9.44 19.38 -13.41
C HIS A 90 9.09 18.55 -14.65
N GLY A 91 7.82 18.48 -15.04
CA GLY A 91 7.38 17.66 -16.16
C GLY A 91 7.41 16.15 -15.89
N ALA A 92 7.52 15.73 -14.62
CA ALA A 92 7.56 14.34 -14.20
C ALA A 92 6.16 13.72 -14.12
N GLY A 93 6.09 12.36 -14.10
CA GLY A 93 4.89 11.64 -13.71
C GLY A 93 4.94 11.29 -12.22
N LEU A 94 3.81 11.43 -11.51
CA LEU A 94 3.68 11.04 -10.11
C LEU A 94 3.02 9.66 -9.99
N VAL A 95 3.64 8.75 -9.24
CA VAL A 95 3.02 7.50 -8.77
C VAL A 95 2.70 7.66 -7.29
N HIS A 96 1.42 7.79 -6.96
CA HIS A 96 0.97 7.95 -5.57
C HIS A 96 0.38 6.63 -5.06
N VAL A 97 1.05 6.02 -4.08
CA VAL A 97 0.54 4.82 -3.40
C VAL A 97 -0.56 5.21 -2.41
N SER A 98 -1.76 4.65 -2.64
CA SER A 98 -2.95 4.81 -1.80
C SER A 98 -3.37 3.48 -1.18
N THR A 99 -4.60 3.35 -0.72
CA THR A 99 -5.11 2.24 0.08
C THR A 99 -6.51 1.80 -0.37
N ASP A 100 -6.86 0.57 -0.05
CA ASP A 100 -8.20 0.00 -0.14
C ASP A 100 -9.19 0.66 0.85
N PHE A 101 -8.71 1.25 1.94
CA PHE A 101 -9.55 1.92 2.94
C PHE A 101 -10.27 3.18 2.41
N VAL A 102 -10.01 3.59 1.18
CA VAL A 102 -10.82 4.63 0.52
C VAL A 102 -12.27 4.18 0.29
N PHE A 103 -12.57 2.89 0.43
CA PHE A 103 -13.92 2.33 0.35
C PHE A 103 -14.51 2.05 1.73
N ASP A 104 -15.84 2.16 1.87
CA ASP A 104 -16.58 1.97 3.12
C ASP A 104 -16.78 0.49 3.50
N GLY A 105 -16.60 -0.42 2.54
CA GLY A 105 -16.79 -1.85 2.76
C GLY A 105 -18.24 -2.32 2.77
N GLN A 106 -19.19 -1.50 2.30
CA GLN A 106 -20.62 -1.84 2.25
C GLN A 106 -21.01 -2.68 1.02
N LYS A 107 -20.18 -2.67 -0.01
CA LYS A 107 -20.41 -3.44 -1.23
C LYS A 107 -20.11 -4.91 -0.98
N GLU A 108 -21.05 -5.81 -1.37
CA GLU A 108 -20.89 -7.27 -1.22
C GLU A 108 -19.92 -7.86 -2.25
N THR A 109 -19.79 -7.23 -3.41
CA THR A 109 -18.83 -7.60 -4.46
C THR A 109 -17.52 -6.82 -4.32
N PRO A 110 -16.40 -7.30 -4.89
CA PRO A 110 -15.16 -6.54 -4.90
C PRO A 110 -15.31 -5.18 -5.58
N TYR A 111 -14.52 -4.19 -5.14
CA TYR A 111 -14.45 -2.84 -5.70
C TYR A 111 -13.56 -2.80 -6.93
N ASP A 112 -13.99 -2.06 -7.95
CA ASP A 112 -13.14 -1.70 -9.09
C ASP A 112 -12.70 -0.23 -9.02
N GLU A 113 -11.84 0.19 -9.94
CA GLU A 113 -11.25 1.54 -9.94
C GLU A 113 -12.26 2.64 -10.30
N LEU A 114 -13.46 2.27 -10.80
CA LEU A 114 -14.54 3.19 -11.15
C LEU A 114 -15.55 3.34 -10.00
N ASP A 115 -15.51 2.47 -9.01
CA ASP A 115 -16.35 2.59 -7.82
C ASP A 115 -16.02 3.88 -7.06
N ARG A 116 -17.07 4.54 -6.55
CA ARG A 116 -16.93 5.80 -5.82
C ARG A 116 -16.32 5.56 -4.44
N PRO A 117 -15.20 6.21 -4.09
CA PRO A 117 -14.69 6.18 -2.73
C PRO A 117 -15.66 6.78 -1.71
N ALA A 118 -15.72 6.15 -0.55
CA ALA A 118 -16.51 6.57 0.61
C ALA A 118 -15.72 6.27 1.90
N PRO A 119 -14.57 6.95 2.15
CA PRO A 119 -13.66 6.59 3.22
C PRO A 119 -14.27 6.82 4.60
N ILE A 120 -14.07 5.83 5.49
CA ILE A 120 -14.43 5.88 6.90
C ILE A 120 -13.14 5.97 7.75
N GLY A 121 -13.17 6.73 8.86
CA GLY A 121 -11.97 6.95 9.68
C GLY A 121 -10.96 7.96 9.12
N VAL A 122 -10.10 8.46 9.99
CA VAL A 122 -9.16 9.56 9.69
C VAL A 122 -8.10 9.15 8.67
N TYR A 123 -7.48 7.97 8.87
CA TYR A 123 -6.51 7.45 7.91
C TYR A 123 -7.06 7.39 6.49
N ALA A 124 -8.22 6.79 6.33
CA ALA A 124 -8.86 6.61 5.04
C ALA A 124 -9.20 7.95 4.37
N ARG A 125 -9.81 8.90 5.13
CA ARG A 125 -10.14 10.23 4.65
C ARG A 125 -8.91 11.03 4.25
N SER A 126 -7.84 10.97 5.05
CA SER A 126 -6.58 11.67 4.74
C SER A 126 -5.91 11.11 3.48
N LYS A 127 -5.91 9.78 3.29
CA LYS A 127 -5.39 9.14 2.06
C LYS A 127 -6.21 9.52 0.83
N TRP A 128 -7.54 9.50 0.94
CA TRP A 128 -8.44 9.93 -0.14
C TRP A 128 -8.25 11.41 -0.51
N ALA A 129 -8.10 12.28 0.48
CA ALA A 129 -7.80 13.69 0.23
C ALA A 129 -6.50 13.86 -0.59
N GLY A 130 -5.47 13.08 -0.32
CA GLY A 130 -4.22 13.08 -1.10
C GLY A 130 -4.41 12.64 -2.55
N GLU A 131 -5.25 11.62 -2.82
CA GLU A 131 -5.60 11.25 -4.20
C GLU A 131 -6.27 12.41 -4.95
N MET A 132 -7.20 13.08 -4.28
CA MET A 132 -7.94 14.19 -4.88
C MET A 132 -7.05 15.40 -5.16
N LEU A 133 -6.26 15.84 -4.17
CA LEU A 133 -5.37 16.98 -4.32
C LEU A 133 -4.31 16.74 -5.41
N ALA A 134 -3.72 15.55 -5.46
CA ALA A 134 -2.75 15.22 -6.51
C ALA A 134 -3.36 15.32 -7.91
N ARG A 135 -4.59 14.82 -8.09
CA ARG A 135 -5.31 14.86 -9.39
C ARG A 135 -5.78 16.25 -9.80
N GLN A 136 -6.04 17.14 -8.86
CA GLN A 136 -6.38 18.53 -9.14
C GLN A 136 -5.20 19.31 -9.72
N ILE A 137 -3.97 18.93 -9.36
CA ILE A 137 -2.75 19.63 -9.73
C ILE A 137 -2.16 19.11 -11.03
N THR A 138 -2.05 17.78 -11.19
CA THR A 138 -1.45 17.18 -12.39
C THR A 138 -2.31 16.07 -12.96
N ARG A 139 -2.33 16.01 -14.31
CA ARG A 139 -2.94 14.89 -15.03
C ARG A 139 -1.98 13.70 -15.17
N ARG A 140 -0.69 13.92 -14.94
CA ARG A 140 0.37 12.90 -15.01
C ARG A 140 0.49 12.15 -13.67
N VAL A 141 -0.63 11.62 -13.15
CA VAL A 141 -0.67 10.91 -11.88
C VAL A 141 -1.24 9.50 -12.04
N PHE A 142 -0.51 8.54 -11.49
CA PHE A 142 -0.98 7.19 -11.22
C PHE A 142 -1.35 7.12 -9.74
N VAL A 143 -2.59 6.84 -9.44
CA VAL A 143 -3.03 6.49 -8.09
C VAL A 143 -3.05 4.97 -8.01
N VAL A 144 -2.21 4.41 -7.15
CA VAL A 144 -2.08 2.96 -6.98
C VAL A 144 -2.58 2.58 -5.58
N ARG A 145 -3.80 2.06 -5.50
CA ARG A 145 -4.39 1.59 -4.25
C ARG A 145 -3.90 0.17 -3.98
N VAL A 146 -3.29 -0.03 -2.83
CA VAL A 146 -2.77 -1.32 -2.39
C VAL A 146 -3.58 -1.85 -1.21
N GLN A 147 -3.58 -3.19 -1.01
CA GLN A 147 -4.28 -3.83 0.10
C GLN A 147 -3.37 -4.82 0.82
N GLY A 148 -3.44 -4.86 2.17
CA GLY A 148 -2.88 -5.91 2.99
C GLY A 148 -1.38 -6.15 2.79
N VAL A 149 -0.58 -5.09 2.55
CA VAL A 149 0.84 -5.22 2.19
C VAL A 149 1.65 -5.77 3.35
N TYR A 150 2.40 -6.84 3.08
CA TYR A 150 3.33 -7.48 4.02
C TYR A 150 4.69 -7.76 3.36
N GLY A 151 5.71 -8.09 4.16
CA GLY A 151 7.02 -8.46 3.62
C GLY A 151 8.18 -8.20 4.57
N ASP A 152 9.41 -8.25 4.05
CA ASP A 152 10.65 -8.06 4.80
C ASP A 152 10.91 -6.58 5.10
N GLY A 153 11.55 -6.36 6.23
CA GLY A 153 12.04 -5.03 6.58
C GLY A 153 11.03 -4.17 7.31
N GLY A 154 10.96 -4.32 8.61
CA GLY A 154 10.13 -3.57 9.52
C GLY A 154 8.99 -4.39 10.12
N ARG A 155 8.33 -3.83 11.13
CA ARG A 155 7.15 -4.46 11.75
C ARG A 155 5.97 -4.36 10.80
N ASN A 156 5.49 -5.50 10.34
CA ASN A 156 4.23 -5.62 9.61
C ASN A 156 3.45 -6.83 10.15
N PHE A 157 2.19 -6.95 9.75
CA PHE A 157 1.31 -7.98 10.28
C PHE A 157 1.88 -9.39 10.09
N ALA A 158 2.33 -9.76 8.90
CA ALA A 158 2.81 -11.12 8.62
C ALA A 158 4.11 -11.46 9.37
N SER A 159 5.08 -10.53 9.46
CA SER A 159 6.31 -10.76 10.23
C SER A 159 6.03 -10.96 11.71
N ARG A 160 5.15 -10.12 12.28
CA ARG A 160 4.75 -10.25 13.68
C ARG A 160 3.96 -11.53 13.94
N LEU A 161 3.05 -11.86 13.05
CA LEU A 161 2.26 -13.09 13.11
C LEU A 161 3.16 -14.33 13.13
N ARG A 162 4.16 -14.38 12.25
CA ARG A 162 5.13 -15.48 12.17
C ARG A 162 5.93 -15.66 13.47
N GLU A 163 6.39 -14.57 14.07
CA GLU A 163 7.07 -14.61 15.37
C GLU A 163 6.17 -15.23 16.46
N LEU A 164 4.91 -14.79 16.52
CA LEU A 164 3.96 -15.24 17.53
C LEU A 164 3.56 -16.71 17.32
N LEU A 165 3.36 -17.14 16.08
CA LEU A 165 3.08 -18.54 15.74
C LEU A 165 4.24 -19.46 16.14
N ARG A 166 5.49 -19.09 15.81
CA ARG A 166 6.69 -19.85 16.21
C ARG A 166 6.84 -19.95 17.72
N ALA A 167 6.41 -18.92 18.45
CA ALA A 167 6.41 -18.91 19.91
C ALA A 167 5.25 -19.70 20.53
N GLY A 168 4.33 -20.23 19.72
CA GLY A 168 3.13 -20.92 20.22
C GLY A 168 2.17 -20.01 21.00
N THR A 169 2.21 -18.71 20.74
CA THR A 169 1.39 -17.73 21.46
C THR A 169 -0.07 -17.83 21.00
N PRO A 170 -1.06 -18.00 21.93
CA PRO A 170 -2.47 -17.93 21.56
C PRO A 170 -2.83 -16.56 20.97
N LEU A 171 -3.51 -16.56 19.82
CA LEU A 171 -3.85 -15.35 19.09
C LEU A 171 -5.35 -15.26 18.84
N ARG A 172 -5.93 -14.09 19.08
CA ARG A 172 -7.28 -13.74 18.62
C ARG A 172 -7.15 -12.86 17.38
N ILE A 173 -7.67 -13.33 16.27
CA ILE A 173 -7.49 -12.69 14.95
C ILE A 173 -8.85 -12.51 14.29
N ASP A 174 -8.99 -11.42 13.53
CA ASP A 174 -10.19 -11.11 12.78
C ASP A 174 -10.53 -12.22 11.77
N GLY A 175 -11.69 -12.86 11.99
CA GLY A 175 -12.22 -13.91 11.13
C GLY A 175 -13.35 -13.46 10.19
N GLU A 176 -13.72 -12.17 10.20
CA GLU A 176 -14.86 -11.67 9.41
C GLU A 176 -14.45 -10.81 8.22
N ARG A 177 -13.44 -9.95 8.39
CA ARG A 177 -13.04 -9.04 7.32
C ARG A 177 -12.31 -9.78 6.21
N HIS A 178 -12.80 -9.59 5.00
CA HIS A 178 -12.15 -10.11 3.81
C HIS A 178 -10.98 -9.21 3.38
N VAL A 179 -9.85 -9.84 3.06
CA VAL A 179 -8.62 -9.18 2.67
C VAL A 179 -7.93 -9.91 1.51
N GLN A 180 -7.04 -9.20 0.83
CA GLN A 180 -6.14 -9.72 -0.19
C GLN A 180 -4.69 -9.43 0.24
N PRO A 181 -4.09 -10.28 1.10
CA PRO A 181 -2.73 -10.08 1.56
C PRO A 181 -1.77 -10.05 0.38
N THR A 182 -0.91 -9.04 0.31
CA THR A 182 -0.06 -8.79 -0.85
C THR A 182 1.39 -8.64 -0.41
N TRP A 183 2.30 -9.44 -0.95
CA TRP A 183 3.72 -9.26 -0.68
C TRP A 183 4.23 -7.95 -1.27
N ALA A 184 4.92 -7.16 -0.46
CA ALA A 184 5.44 -5.85 -0.83
C ALA A 184 6.33 -5.88 -2.09
N ARG A 185 7.05 -6.98 -2.32
CA ARG A 185 7.84 -7.18 -3.54
C ARG A 185 6.97 -7.31 -4.78
N THR A 186 5.92 -8.11 -4.70
CA THR A 186 4.96 -8.29 -5.79
C THR A 186 4.23 -6.98 -6.09
N ALA A 187 3.77 -6.28 -5.04
CA ALA A 187 3.20 -4.96 -5.18
C ALA A 187 4.18 -3.97 -5.83
N ALA A 188 5.46 -3.95 -5.41
CA ALA A 188 6.48 -3.09 -5.98
C ALA A 188 6.70 -3.35 -7.47
N ARG A 189 6.74 -4.61 -7.90
CA ARG A 189 6.87 -4.98 -9.31
C ARG A 189 5.69 -4.48 -10.14
N GLN A 190 4.46 -4.63 -9.62
CA GLN A 190 3.27 -4.15 -10.30
C GLN A 190 3.23 -2.62 -10.36
N VAL A 191 3.57 -1.92 -9.27
CA VAL A 191 3.72 -0.46 -9.23
C VAL A 191 4.71 0.01 -10.29
N LEU A 192 5.86 -0.66 -10.42
CA LEU A 192 6.88 -0.31 -11.42
C LEU A 192 6.44 -0.63 -12.85
N ALA A 193 5.68 -1.71 -13.07
CA ALA A 193 5.10 -2.00 -14.37
C ALA A 193 4.16 -0.87 -14.82
N ILE A 194 3.33 -0.33 -13.91
CA ILE A 194 2.47 0.83 -14.15
C ILE A 194 3.32 2.09 -14.41
N ALA A 195 4.30 2.37 -13.55
CA ALA A 195 5.13 3.57 -13.60
C ALA A 195 5.95 3.72 -14.91
N ARG A 196 6.21 2.62 -15.60
CA ARG A 196 6.94 2.59 -16.88
C ARG A 196 6.07 2.94 -18.10
N THR A 197 4.78 3.15 -17.90
CA THR A 197 3.83 3.54 -18.95
C THR A 197 3.48 5.03 -18.84
N ASP A 198 2.74 5.54 -19.81
CA ASP A 198 2.07 6.86 -19.74
C ASP A 198 0.54 6.71 -19.61
N LEU A 199 0.09 5.52 -19.15
CA LEU A 199 -1.33 5.20 -18.94
C LEU A 199 -1.80 5.70 -17.57
N TYR A 200 -1.74 7.01 -17.36
CA TYR A 200 -2.15 7.65 -16.11
C TYR A 200 -3.58 7.28 -15.70
N GLY A 201 -3.86 7.29 -14.39
CA GLY A 201 -5.16 6.93 -13.83
C GLY A 201 -5.09 6.20 -12.51
N THR A 202 -6.20 5.57 -12.10
CA THR A 202 -6.28 4.75 -10.89
C THR A 202 -6.08 3.29 -11.22
N TYR A 203 -5.40 2.59 -10.31
CA TYR A 203 -5.14 1.15 -10.38
C TYR A 203 -5.32 0.52 -9.01
N HIS A 204 -5.90 -0.66 -8.99
CA HIS A 204 -5.91 -1.54 -7.83
C HIS A 204 -4.78 -2.55 -7.94
N VAL A 205 -4.03 -2.72 -6.86
CA VAL A 205 -2.89 -3.64 -6.77
C VAL A 205 -2.96 -4.43 -5.47
N SER A 206 -3.39 -5.68 -5.59
CA SER A 206 -3.44 -6.66 -4.50
C SER A 206 -3.19 -8.05 -5.08
N SER A 207 -2.82 -9.04 -4.25
CA SER A 207 -2.85 -10.42 -4.70
C SER A 207 -4.30 -10.86 -4.97
N ARG A 208 -4.49 -11.82 -5.85
CA ARG A 208 -5.82 -12.33 -6.23
C ARG A 208 -6.38 -13.28 -5.18
N GLY A 209 -7.67 -13.54 -5.25
CA GLY A 209 -8.41 -14.34 -4.30
C GLY A 209 -8.88 -13.53 -3.10
N LYS A 210 -9.54 -14.17 -2.17
CA LYS A 210 -9.98 -13.58 -0.89
C LYS A 210 -9.62 -14.50 0.27
N THR A 211 -9.33 -13.93 1.42
CA THR A 211 -9.12 -14.65 2.66
C THR A 211 -9.56 -13.77 3.84
N THR A 212 -9.51 -14.30 5.05
CA THR A 212 -9.53 -13.51 6.29
C THR A 212 -8.13 -13.46 6.88
N TRP A 213 -7.90 -12.58 7.85
CA TRP A 213 -6.60 -12.60 8.55
C TRP A 213 -6.41 -13.86 9.38
N ALA A 214 -7.50 -14.48 9.87
CA ALA A 214 -7.44 -15.76 10.57
C ALA A 214 -7.06 -16.90 9.63
N ASP A 215 -7.69 -17.03 8.47
CA ASP A 215 -7.34 -18.05 7.46
C ASP A 215 -5.91 -17.86 6.93
N PHE A 216 -5.49 -16.61 6.73
CA PHE A 216 -4.10 -16.31 6.35
C PHE A 216 -3.12 -16.76 7.44
N ALA A 217 -3.46 -16.57 8.73
CA ALA A 217 -2.62 -17.01 9.84
C ALA A 217 -2.51 -18.53 9.92
N ASP A 218 -3.60 -19.25 9.74
CA ASP A 218 -3.62 -20.72 9.74
C ASP A 218 -2.81 -21.28 8.55
N HIS A 219 -2.97 -20.67 7.38
CA HIS A 219 -2.17 -21.05 6.21
C HIS A 219 -0.67 -20.81 6.45
N LEU A 220 -0.30 -19.65 6.98
CA LEU A 220 1.08 -19.33 7.34
C LEU A 220 1.64 -20.31 8.37
N ALA A 221 0.88 -20.64 9.43
CA ALA A 221 1.27 -21.62 10.45
C ALA A 221 1.60 -22.97 9.82
N SER A 222 0.71 -23.47 8.97
CA SER A 222 0.91 -24.74 8.23
C SER A 222 2.20 -24.71 7.39
N ARG A 223 2.48 -23.59 6.70
CA ARG A 223 3.66 -23.49 5.81
C ARG A 223 4.98 -23.40 6.55
N ILE A 224 5.00 -22.82 7.76
CA ILE A 224 6.21 -22.73 8.59
C ILE A 224 6.37 -23.88 9.59
N GLY A 225 5.49 -24.89 9.54
CA GLY A 225 5.50 -26.04 10.46
C GLY A 225 5.21 -25.66 11.91
N ALA A 226 4.50 -24.57 12.15
CA ALA A 226 4.08 -24.14 13.48
C ALA A 226 2.65 -24.61 13.80
N PRO A 227 2.31 -24.84 15.10
CA PRO A 227 0.93 -25.13 15.47
C PRO A 227 0.03 -23.94 15.16
N SER A 228 -1.18 -24.17 14.66
CA SER A 228 -2.20 -23.13 14.61
C SER A 228 -2.65 -22.81 16.04
N THR A 229 -2.35 -21.59 16.48
CA THR A 229 -2.75 -21.05 17.77
C THR A 229 -3.76 -19.92 17.62
N CYS A 230 -4.30 -19.76 16.40
CA CYS A 230 -5.20 -18.68 16.06
C CYS A 230 -6.65 -19.06 16.35
N THR A 231 -7.35 -18.18 17.07
CA THR A 231 -8.78 -18.25 17.27
C THR A 231 -9.42 -17.13 16.47
N PRO A 232 -10.21 -17.45 15.41
CA PRO A 232 -10.98 -16.43 14.69
C PRO A 232 -12.01 -15.82 15.61
N VAL A 233 -12.11 -14.50 15.61
CA VAL A 233 -13.08 -13.74 16.40
C VAL A 233 -13.78 -12.70 15.54
N PRO A 234 -15.01 -12.30 15.90
CA PRO A 234 -15.68 -11.17 15.26
C PRO A 234 -14.85 -9.90 15.39
N THR A 235 -14.90 -9.03 14.38
CA THR A 235 -14.19 -7.73 14.38
C THR A 235 -14.54 -6.89 15.61
N SER A 236 -15.79 -6.98 16.10
CA SER A 236 -16.30 -6.25 17.27
C SER A 236 -15.64 -6.64 18.59
N GLU A 237 -15.00 -7.81 18.64
CA GLU A 237 -14.30 -8.29 19.84
C GLU A 237 -12.83 -7.87 19.87
N LEU A 238 -12.33 -7.24 18.82
CA LEU A 238 -10.96 -6.74 18.79
C LEU A 238 -10.89 -5.30 19.32
N PRO A 239 -9.89 -4.99 20.18
CA PRO A 239 -9.75 -3.67 20.79
C PRO A 239 -9.20 -2.67 19.77
N THR A 240 -10.03 -2.21 18.84
CA THR A 240 -9.63 -1.23 17.81
C THR A 240 -10.44 0.04 17.96
N LYS A 241 -9.78 1.22 17.85
CA LYS A 241 -10.44 2.54 17.80
C LYS A 241 -10.87 2.88 16.39
N ALA A 242 -10.03 2.57 15.42
CA ALA A 242 -10.27 2.88 14.03
C ALA A 242 -11.31 1.93 13.41
N VAL A 243 -12.29 2.51 12.76
CA VAL A 243 -13.26 1.74 11.97
C VAL A 243 -12.60 1.26 10.68
N ARG A 244 -12.74 -0.01 10.38
CA ARG A 244 -12.20 -0.64 9.17
C ARG A 244 -13.31 -1.17 8.29
N PRO A 245 -13.20 -1.10 6.95
CA PRO A 245 -14.19 -1.67 6.04
C PRO A 245 -14.28 -3.19 6.22
N LYS A 246 -15.51 -3.73 6.19
CA LYS A 246 -15.74 -5.19 6.26
C LYS A 246 -15.27 -5.90 5.00
N ASN A 247 -15.49 -5.28 3.85
CA ASN A 247 -15.09 -5.78 2.54
C ASN A 247 -14.39 -4.65 1.78
N SER A 248 -13.10 -4.80 1.52
CA SER A 248 -12.36 -3.87 0.65
C SER A 248 -11.63 -4.60 -0.47
N LEU A 249 -12.13 -5.80 -0.83
CA LEU A 249 -11.57 -6.60 -1.91
C LEU A 249 -11.55 -5.84 -3.23
N PHE A 250 -10.49 -6.05 -3.99
CA PHE A 250 -10.30 -5.45 -5.31
C PHE A 250 -10.56 -6.42 -6.45
N VAL A 251 -11.07 -5.90 -7.56
CA VAL A 251 -10.79 -6.39 -8.91
C VAL A 251 -9.82 -5.41 -9.57
N HIS A 252 -9.00 -5.92 -10.48
CA HIS A 252 -7.94 -5.16 -11.16
C HIS A 252 -8.38 -4.78 -12.56
N ARG A 253 -9.57 -4.17 -12.69
CA ARG A 253 -10.19 -3.88 -14.00
C ARG A 253 -9.26 -3.10 -14.93
N MET A 254 -8.62 -2.05 -14.42
CA MET A 254 -7.75 -1.22 -15.25
C MET A 254 -6.44 -1.91 -15.62
N LEU A 255 -5.88 -2.75 -14.75
CA LEU A 255 -4.72 -3.57 -15.09
C LEU A 255 -5.06 -4.60 -16.17
N GLU A 256 -6.20 -5.27 -16.06
CA GLU A 256 -6.66 -6.27 -17.02
C GLU A 256 -6.94 -5.65 -18.39
N LEU A 257 -7.73 -4.57 -18.44
CA LEU A 257 -8.04 -3.87 -19.70
C LEU A 257 -6.80 -3.33 -20.43
N ARG A 258 -5.73 -3.03 -19.69
CA ARG A 258 -4.47 -2.50 -20.25
C ARG A 258 -3.41 -3.56 -20.47
N GLY A 259 -3.70 -4.84 -20.17
CA GLY A 259 -2.76 -5.95 -20.31
C GLY A 259 -1.56 -5.88 -19.36
N LEU A 260 -1.73 -5.20 -18.21
CA LEU A 260 -0.67 -4.96 -17.23
C LEU A 260 -0.75 -5.86 -16.01
N ASP A 261 -1.83 -6.62 -15.81
CA ASP A 261 -2.03 -7.41 -14.60
C ASP A 261 -1.07 -8.60 -14.51
N ARG A 262 -0.28 -8.64 -13.45
CA ARG A 262 0.68 -9.69 -13.14
C ARG A 262 0.55 -10.16 -11.69
N MET A 263 -0.59 -9.86 -11.06
CA MET A 263 -0.81 -10.19 -9.66
C MET A 263 -1.13 -11.69 -9.49
N PRO A 264 -0.37 -12.42 -8.64
CA PRO A 264 -0.62 -13.82 -8.35
C PRO A 264 -1.83 -14.00 -7.41
N VAL A 265 -2.24 -15.24 -7.16
CA VAL A 265 -3.10 -15.54 -6.01
C VAL A 265 -2.31 -15.39 -4.71
N TRP A 266 -2.99 -15.04 -3.62
CA TRP A 266 -2.31 -14.70 -2.36
C TRP A 266 -1.51 -15.87 -1.76
N GLN A 267 -1.94 -17.11 -2.01
CA GLN A 267 -1.21 -18.31 -1.56
C GLN A 267 0.16 -18.40 -2.24
N ASP A 268 0.20 -18.27 -3.56
CA ASP A 268 1.46 -18.32 -4.33
C ASP A 268 2.39 -17.14 -3.94
N ASP A 269 1.80 -15.98 -3.64
CA ASP A 269 2.55 -14.82 -3.20
C ASP A 269 3.19 -15.03 -1.81
N LEU A 270 2.48 -15.72 -0.90
CA LEU A 270 2.99 -16.10 0.41
C LEU A 270 4.09 -17.18 0.29
N GLU A 271 3.90 -18.20 -0.56
CA GLU A 271 4.94 -19.19 -0.82
C GLU A 271 6.24 -18.55 -1.31
N ALA A 272 6.14 -17.70 -2.34
CA ALA A 272 7.29 -16.98 -2.89
C ALA A 272 7.98 -16.06 -1.87
N TYR A 273 7.24 -15.56 -0.88
CA TYR A 273 7.80 -14.83 0.25
C TYR A 273 8.59 -15.75 1.18
N LEU A 274 8.03 -16.90 1.55
CA LEU A 274 8.66 -17.85 2.49
C LEU A 274 9.90 -18.54 1.93
N GLU A 275 9.95 -18.81 0.62
CA GLU A 275 11.11 -19.44 -0.05
C GLU A 275 12.38 -18.56 -0.06
N ARG A 276 12.29 -17.30 0.31
CA ARG A 276 13.40 -16.33 0.25
C ARG A 276 14.05 -16.02 1.59
N GLU A 277 13.55 -16.64 2.63
CA GLU A 277 14.10 -16.57 3.98
C GLU A 277 14.87 -17.85 4.35
#